data_e63259abca779bac4270f8c463bcbb95
#
_entry.id   e63259abca779bac4270f8c463bcbb95
#
_cell.length_a   1.000
_cell.length_b   1.000
_cell.length_c   1.000
_cell.angle_alpha   90.00
_cell.angle_beta   90.00
_cell.angle_gamma   90.00
#
_symmetry.space_group_name_H-M   'P 1'
#
loop_
_entity.id
_entity.type
_entity.pdbx_description
1 polymer ?
#
loop_
_entity_poly.entity_id
_entity_poly.type
_entity_poly.pdbx_seq_one_letter_code
_entity_poly.pdbx_strand_id
1 'polypeptide(L)'
;MSEKDMVFTPTPVSITDGAYQQAKLHGTTKSIIASLMDMIPGLGFSDDAINEEVKVELRKGYATRWHEENPSSYYVAVDGNWVKCESEEKMLSHKKADKFILDVHTAFGYTQQAFGALKNEEPLKHSLIKETRDKFNKYVSNRVADLNREAKKLYRERNGIENTRSAVPLFYTWLTAPEKGILSQIRQRCINAKAKGDETADLAKLDKALASFKASLDK
;
A
#
# COMPACT_ATOMS: atom_id res chain seq x y z
N MET A 1 23.06 -6.59 -35.66
CA MET A 1 21.83 -5.84 -35.99
C MET A 1 21.44 -5.08 -34.75
N SER A 2 21.57 -3.76 -34.78
CA SER A 2 21.30 -2.88 -33.67
C SER A 2 19.81 -2.85 -33.38
N GLU A 3 19.42 -3.08 -32.12
CA GLU A 3 18.08 -2.77 -31.63
C GLU A 3 17.87 -1.27 -31.79
N LYS A 4 17.06 -0.92 -32.78
CA LYS A 4 16.61 0.44 -32.98
C LYS A 4 15.77 0.83 -31.78
N ASP A 5 16.15 1.92 -31.13
CA ASP A 5 15.33 2.65 -30.19
C ASP A 5 13.92 2.84 -30.76
N MET A 6 12.97 2.03 -30.31
CA MET A 6 11.57 2.31 -30.56
C MET A 6 11.22 3.53 -29.73
N VAL A 7 11.18 4.69 -30.38
CA VAL A 7 10.58 5.90 -29.82
C VAL A 7 9.11 5.57 -29.57
N PHE A 8 8.80 5.22 -28.34
CA PHE A 8 7.44 4.98 -27.88
C PHE A 8 6.73 6.34 -27.83
N THR A 9 5.90 6.61 -28.82
CA THR A 9 4.98 7.75 -28.78
C THR A 9 3.88 7.38 -27.79
N PRO A 10 3.78 8.04 -26.63
CA PRO A 10 2.75 7.69 -25.65
C PRO A 10 1.38 8.05 -26.24
N THR A 11 0.59 7.05 -26.55
CA THR A 11 -0.86 7.22 -26.65
C THR A 11 -1.33 7.75 -25.29
N PRO A 12 -2.29 8.70 -25.22
CA PRO A 12 -2.78 9.18 -23.93
C PRO A 12 -3.40 8.01 -23.16
N VAL A 13 -2.60 7.44 -22.29
CA VAL A 13 -3.00 6.34 -21.41
C VAL A 13 -3.76 6.99 -20.27
N SER A 14 -5.00 6.58 -20.01
CA SER A 14 -5.75 7.05 -18.84
C SER A 14 -5.03 6.66 -17.55
N ILE A 15 -5.34 7.36 -16.44
CA ILE A 15 -4.80 6.99 -15.12
C ILE A 15 -5.11 5.52 -14.82
N THR A 16 -6.29 5.05 -15.20
CA THR A 16 -6.74 3.66 -15.04
C THR A 16 -5.83 2.69 -15.79
N ASP A 17 -5.54 2.96 -17.07
CA ASP A 17 -4.65 2.11 -17.87
C ASP A 17 -3.22 2.15 -17.35
N GLY A 18 -2.74 3.32 -16.95
CA GLY A 18 -1.43 3.48 -16.34
C GLY A 18 -1.29 2.69 -15.03
N ALA A 19 -2.32 2.68 -14.19
CA ALA A 19 -2.36 1.89 -12.97
C ALA A 19 -2.35 0.37 -13.25
N TYR A 20 -3.15 -0.09 -14.22
CA TYR A 20 -3.13 -1.48 -14.66
C TYR A 20 -1.75 -1.91 -15.13
N GLN A 21 -1.12 -1.11 -16.01
CA GLN A 21 0.22 -1.40 -16.54
C GLN A 21 1.29 -1.35 -15.44
N GLN A 22 1.24 -0.39 -14.52
CA GLN A 22 2.14 -0.31 -13.37
C GLN A 22 2.04 -1.57 -12.49
N ALA A 23 0.86 -2.11 -12.32
CA ALA A 23 0.67 -3.34 -11.56
C ALA A 23 1.14 -4.59 -12.31
N LYS A 24 1.06 -4.61 -13.65
CA LYS A 24 1.41 -5.75 -14.50
C LYS A 24 2.92 -5.87 -14.76
N LEU A 25 3.63 -4.77 -14.88
CA LEU A 25 4.99 -4.74 -15.42
C LEU A 25 6.03 -4.44 -14.35
N HIS A 26 6.66 -5.47 -13.81
CA HIS A 26 7.80 -5.30 -12.89
C HIS A 26 9.08 -4.75 -13.56
N GLY A 27 9.18 -4.69 -14.89
CA GLY A 27 10.43 -4.38 -15.62
C GLY A 27 10.45 -3.10 -16.45
N THR A 28 9.30 -2.59 -16.93
CA THR A 28 9.22 -1.39 -17.79
C THR A 28 8.62 -0.18 -17.06
N THR A 29 8.88 -0.11 -15.79
CA THR A 29 8.19 0.78 -14.85
C THR A 29 8.44 2.28 -15.11
N LYS A 30 9.63 2.65 -15.62
CA LYS A 30 10.01 4.09 -15.76
C LYS A 30 9.13 4.86 -16.74
N SER A 31 8.78 4.30 -17.90
CA SER A 31 7.94 4.98 -18.90
C SER A 31 6.51 5.14 -18.41
N ILE A 32 5.97 4.13 -17.74
CA ILE A 32 4.61 4.16 -17.19
C ILE A 32 4.52 5.13 -16.01
N ILE A 33 5.52 5.12 -15.12
CA ILE A 33 5.60 6.09 -14.02
C ILE A 33 5.72 7.52 -14.58
N ALA A 34 6.51 7.73 -15.64
CA ALA A 34 6.61 9.01 -16.31
C ALA A 34 5.24 9.48 -16.86
N SER A 35 4.51 8.59 -17.55
CA SER A 35 3.17 8.91 -18.04
C SER A 35 2.17 9.21 -16.91
N LEU A 36 2.22 8.47 -15.80
CA LEU A 36 1.40 8.76 -14.63
C LEU A 36 1.76 10.10 -13.98
N MET A 37 3.05 10.46 -13.94
CA MET A 37 3.48 11.77 -13.45
C MET A 37 3.00 12.93 -14.33
N ASP A 38 2.88 12.71 -15.64
CA ASP A 38 2.36 13.71 -16.57
C ASP A 38 0.82 13.89 -16.41
N MET A 39 0.11 12.84 -16.03
CA MET A 39 -1.34 12.86 -15.80
C MET A 39 -1.75 13.26 -14.38
N ILE A 40 -0.88 13.05 -13.40
CA ILE A 40 -1.14 13.34 -11.99
C ILE A 40 -0.18 14.44 -11.54
N PRO A 41 -0.58 15.72 -11.63
CA PRO A 41 0.29 16.82 -11.26
C PRO A 41 0.81 16.70 -9.83
N GLY A 42 2.12 16.82 -9.67
CA GLY A 42 2.76 16.74 -8.37
C GLY A 42 3.09 15.32 -7.88
N LEU A 43 2.75 14.27 -8.63
CA LEU A 43 3.13 12.89 -8.27
C LEU A 43 4.65 12.77 -8.11
N GLY A 44 5.09 12.22 -6.99
CA GLY A 44 6.50 12.11 -6.61
C GLY A 44 7.10 13.37 -5.98
N PHE A 45 6.41 14.50 -6.04
CA PHE A 45 6.82 15.77 -5.45
C PHE A 45 5.94 16.18 -4.27
N SER A 46 4.60 16.04 -4.39
CA SER A 46 3.64 16.38 -3.34
C SER A 46 2.96 15.11 -2.81
N ASP A 47 2.77 15.04 -1.50
CA ASP A 47 2.03 13.93 -0.87
C ASP A 47 0.51 14.03 -1.16
N ASP A 48 0.01 15.25 -1.50
CA ASP A 48 -1.40 15.49 -1.84
C ASP A 48 -1.73 15.18 -3.31
N ALA A 49 -0.74 14.84 -4.14
CA ALA A 49 -0.92 14.56 -5.56
C ALA A 49 -1.90 13.40 -5.83
N ILE A 50 -2.00 12.44 -4.90
CA ILE A 50 -2.96 11.34 -4.97
C ILE A 50 -4.19 11.69 -4.12
N ASN A 51 -5.02 12.57 -4.65
CA ASN A 51 -6.32 12.91 -4.07
C ASN A 51 -7.36 11.79 -4.29
N GLU A 52 -8.58 11.95 -3.76
CA GLU A 52 -9.61 10.92 -3.82
C GLU A 52 -10.05 10.59 -5.26
N GLU A 53 -10.09 11.56 -6.17
CA GLU A 53 -10.45 11.34 -7.57
C GLU A 53 -9.39 10.48 -8.28
N VAL A 54 -8.12 10.80 -8.09
CA VAL A 54 -7.00 10.01 -8.60
C VAL A 54 -7.01 8.61 -8.01
N LYS A 55 -7.30 8.46 -6.69
CA LYS A 55 -7.39 7.14 -6.05
C LYS A 55 -8.49 6.28 -6.67
N VAL A 56 -9.63 6.87 -7.03
CA VAL A 56 -10.73 6.14 -7.70
C VAL A 56 -10.25 5.58 -9.04
N GLU A 57 -9.58 6.39 -9.87
CA GLU A 57 -9.09 5.95 -11.17
C GLU A 57 -7.97 4.90 -11.05
N LEU A 58 -7.01 5.11 -10.15
CA LEU A 58 -5.98 4.11 -9.85
C LEU A 58 -6.60 2.79 -9.40
N ARG A 59 -7.62 2.84 -8.53
CA ARG A 59 -8.32 1.68 -8.01
C ARG A 59 -9.00 0.86 -9.12
N LYS A 60 -9.57 1.50 -10.15
CA LYS A 60 -10.17 0.81 -11.30
C LYS A 60 -9.13 -0.03 -12.06
N GLY A 61 -7.99 0.55 -12.38
CA GLY A 61 -6.90 -0.16 -13.06
C GLY A 61 -6.34 -1.32 -12.22
N TYR A 62 -6.17 -1.08 -10.92
CA TYR A 62 -5.72 -2.12 -9.99
C TYR A 62 -6.75 -3.24 -9.80
N ALA A 63 -8.06 -2.93 -9.87
CA ALA A 63 -9.10 -3.95 -9.79
C ALA A 63 -9.08 -4.89 -10.99
N THR A 64 -8.89 -4.35 -12.19
CA THR A 64 -8.74 -5.15 -13.42
C THR A 64 -7.56 -6.12 -13.28
N ARG A 65 -6.41 -5.61 -12.86
CA ARG A 65 -5.22 -6.46 -12.69
C ARG A 65 -5.39 -7.48 -11.56
N TRP A 66 -5.97 -7.08 -10.43
CA TRP A 66 -6.27 -7.99 -9.33
C TRP A 66 -7.17 -9.13 -9.77
N HIS A 67 -8.20 -8.85 -10.58
CA HIS A 67 -9.12 -9.86 -11.08
C HIS A 67 -8.42 -10.89 -11.98
N GLU A 68 -7.46 -10.47 -12.80
CA GLU A 68 -6.64 -11.38 -13.61
C GLU A 68 -5.79 -12.33 -12.74
N GLU A 69 -5.23 -11.80 -11.65
CA GLU A 69 -4.38 -12.57 -10.72
C GLU A 69 -5.20 -13.42 -9.73
N ASN A 70 -6.42 -13.00 -9.44
CA ASN A 70 -7.33 -13.62 -8.48
C ASN A 70 -8.69 -13.85 -9.15
N PRO A 71 -8.82 -14.89 -9.97
CA PRO A 71 -10.06 -15.21 -10.67
C PRO A 71 -11.19 -15.51 -9.69
N SER A 72 -12.42 -15.45 -10.20
CA SER A 72 -13.64 -15.69 -9.43
C SER A 72 -13.59 -17.01 -8.67
N SER A 73 -14.11 -16.99 -7.46
CA SER A 73 -14.37 -18.18 -6.66
C SER A 73 -15.86 -18.49 -6.70
N TYR A 74 -16.20 -19.75 -6.81
CA TYR A 74 -17.56 -20.24 -7.02
C TYR A 74 -18.07 -20.96 -5.77
N TYR A 75 -19.26 -20.63 -5.33
CA TYR A 75 -19.88 -21.20 -4.12
C TYR A 75 -21.30 -21.63 -4.39
N VAL A 76 -21.73 -22.68 -3.67
CA VAL A 76 -23.13 -23.14 -3.61
C VAL A 76 -23.57 -23.24 -2.16
N ALA A 77 -24.84 -22.97 -1.90
CA ALA A 77 -25.42 -23.18 -0.59
C ALA A 77 -25.78 -24.68 -0.41
N VAL A 78 -25.20 -25.32 0.60
CA VAL A 78 -25.48 -26.70 1.00
C VAL A 78 -25.76 -26.68 2.50
N ASP A 79 -26.96 -27.11 2.88
CA ASP A 79 -27.38 -27.18 4.30
C ASP A 79 -27.15 -25.87 5.08
N GLY A 80 -27.47 -24.73 4.43
CA GLY A 80 -27.28 -23.38 5.02
C GLY A 80 -25.84 -22.85 5.04
N ASN A 81 -24.90 -23.56 4.44
CA ASN A 81 -23.49 -23.14 4.37
C ASN A 81 -23.06 -22.90 2.93
N TRP A 82 -22.15 -21.93 2.74
CA TRP A 82 -21.51 -21.67 1.45
C TRP A 82 -20.31 -22.61 1.26
N VAL A 83 -20.41 -23.54 0.31
CA VAL A 83 -19.38 -24.52 -0.03
C VAL A 83 -18.70 -24.09 -1.32
N LYS A 84 -17.35 -24.03 -1.32
CA LYS A 84 -16.56 -23.67 -2.50
C LYS A 84 -16.58 -24.80 -3.53
N CYS A 85 -16.86 -24.44 -4.78
CA CYS A 85 -16.77 -25.32 -5.94
C CYS A 85 -15.41 -25.15 -6.65
N GLU A 86 -14.94 -26.22 -7.28
CA GLU A 86 -13.67 -26.24 -8.03
C GLU A 86 -13.76 -25.43 -9.33
N SER A 87 -14.95 -25.34 -9.92
CA SER A 87 -15.19 -24.62 -11.19
C SER A 87 -16.61 -24.05 -11.24
N GLU A 88 -16.83 -23.14 -12.19
CA GLU A 88 -18.15 -22.61 -12.52
C GLU A 88 -19.10 -23.70 -12.97
N GLU A 89 -18.64 -24.63 -13.81
CA GLU A 89 -19.45 -25.77 -14.29
C GLU A 89 -19.97 -26.60 -13.12
N LYS A 90 -19.09 -26.86 -12.13
CA LYS A 90 -19.45 -27.61 -10.93
C LYS A 90 -20.48 -26.87 -10.10
N MET A 91 -20.35 -25.55 -9.96
CA MET A 91 -21.35 -24.70 -9.31
C MET A 91 -22.69 -24.77 -10.08
N LEU A 92 -22.66 -24.66 -11.39
CA LEU A 92 -23.88 -24.67 -12.24
C LEU A 92 -24.58 -26.02 -12.25
N SER A 93 -23.87 -27.12 -12.02
CA SER A 93 -24.49 -28.48 -11.91
C SER A 93 -25.45 -28.61 -10.73
N HIS A 94 -25.29 -27.80 -9.69
CA HIS A 94 -26.20 -27.73 -8.54
C HIS A 94 -27.48 -26.92 -8.88
N LYS A 95 -28.40 -27.52 -9.65
CA LYS A 95 -29.55 -26.82 -10.25
C LYS A 95 -30.48 -26.14 -9.22
N LYS A 96 -30.62 -26.69 -8.03
CA LYS A 96 -31.57 -26.24 -6.99
C LYS A 96 -30.93 -25.43 -5.86
N ALA A 97 -29.61 -25.35 -5.79
CA ALA A 97 -28.87 -24.62 -4.75
C ALA A 97 -28.69 -23.15 -5.14
N ASP A 98 -28.72 -22.27 -4.14
CA ASP A 98 -28.30 -20.89 -4.33
C ASP A 98 -26.82 -20.83 -4.69
N LYS A 99 -26.49 -19.92 -5.56
CA LYS A 99 -25.15 -19.76 -6.13
C LYS A 99 -24.58 -18.39 -5.81
N PHE A 100 -23.30 -18.37 -5.54
CA PHE A 100 -22.58 -17.12 -5.27
C PHE A 100 -21.22 -17.15 -5.96
N ILE A 101 -20.99 -16.15 -6.81
CA ILE A 101 -19.69 -15.92 -7.46
C ILE A 101 -19.02 -14.77 -6.73
N LEU A 102 -17.81 -15.02 -6.23
CA LEU A 102 -17.05 -14.05 -5.49
C LEU A 102 -15.79 -13.65 -6.28
N ASP A 103 -15.77 -12.40 -6.67
CA ASP A 103 -14.61 -11.69 -7.22
C ASP A 103 -14.53 -10.28 -6.62
N VAL A 104 -13.56 -9.49 -7.08
CA VAL A 104 -13.39 -8.12 -6.60
C VAL A 104 -14.59 -7.24 -6.95
N HIS A 105 -15.18 -7.41 -8.12
CA HIS A 105 -16.33 -6.60 -8.56
C HIS A 105 -17.57 -6.91 -7.74
N THR A 106 -17.86 -8.20 -7.56
CA THR A 106 -18.95 -8.66 -6.70
C THR A 106 -18.74 -8.21 -5.25
N ALA A 107 -17.52 -8.34 -4.73
CA ALA A 107 -17.21 -7.94 -3.36
C ALA A 107 -17.47 -6.45 -3.11
N PHE A 108 -17.21 -5.58 -4.06
CA PHE A 108 -17.44 -4.13 -3.94
C PHE A 108 -18.79 -3.67 -4.52
N GLY A 109 -19.56 -4.55 -5.15
CA GLY A 109 -20.92 -4.26 -5.65
C GLY A 109 -21.97 -4.05 -4.56
N TYR A 110 -21.73 -4.53 -3.33
CA TYR A 110 -22.64 -4.33 -2.22
C TYR A 110 -22.58 -2.90 -1.67
N THR A 111 -23.72 -2.24 -1.54
CA THR A 111 -23.83 -1.00 -0.77
C THR A 111 -23.45 -1.23 0.68
N GLN A 112 -23.09 -0.16 1.41
CA GLN A 112 -22.76 -0.28 2.83
C GLN A 112 -23.90 -0.89 3.65
N GLN A 113 -25.17 -0.53 3.37
CA GLN A 113 -26.34 -1.06 4.03
C GLN A 113 -26.52 -2.55 3.73
N ALA A 114 -26.48 -2.95 2.45
CA ALA A 114 -26.64 -4.36 2.05
C ALA A 114 -25.51 -5.22 2.63
N PHE A 115 -24.27 -4.72 2.62
CA PHE A 115 -23.14 -5.42 3.23
C PHE A 115 -23.29 -5.57 4.75
N GLY A 116 -23.83 -4.55 5.42
CA GLY A 116 -24.12 -4.60 6.86
C GLY A 116 -25.19 -5.63 7.21
N ALA A 117 -26.25 -5.75 6.38
CA ALA A 117 -27.33 -6.72 6.57
C ALA A 117 -26.81 -8.17 6.48
N LEU A 118 -25.90 -8.46 5.54
CA LEU A 118 -25.30 -9.79 5.38
C LEU A 118 -24.65 -10.33 6.67
N LYS A 119 -24.18 -9.46 7.55
CA LYS A 119 -23.54 -9.87 8.80
C LYS A 119 -24.47 -10.73 9.67
N ASN A 120 -25.76 -10.42 9.64
CA ASN A 120 -26.77 -11.12 10.43
C ASN A 120 -27.49 -12.22 9.62
N GLU A 121 -27.74 -11.97 8.35
CA GLU A 121 -28.50 -12.84 7.45
C GLU A 121 -27.65 -13.99 6.88
N GLU A 122 -26.44 -13.67 6.42
CA GLU A 122 -25.53 -14.63 5.78
C GLU A 122 -24.08 -14.40 6.28
N PRO A 123 -23.75 -14.73 7.54
CA PRO A 123 -22.47 -14.40 8.17
C PRO A 123 -21.26 -15.00 7.44
N LEU A 124 -21.37 -16.17 6.86
CA LEU A 124 -20.27 -16.77 6.07
C LEU A 124 -20.01 -16.01 4.78
N LYS A 125 -21.06 -15.63 4.05
CA LYS A 125 -20.96 -14.81 2.84
C LYS A 125 -20.37 -13.43 3.16
N HIS A 126 -20.85 -12.81 4.25
CA HIS A 126 -20.27 -11.57 4.75
C HIS A 126 -18.76 -11.70 5.00
N SER A 127 -18.32 -12.78 5.67
CA SER A 127 -16.91 -13.04 5.97
C SER A 127 -16.07 -13.18 4.70
N LEU A 128 -16.52 -13.94 3.72
CA LEU A 128 -15.85 -14.12 2.43
C LEU A 128 -15.70 -12.81 1.66
N ILE A 129 -16.77 -12.01 1.60
CA ILE A 129 -16.75 -10.69 0.96
C ILE A 129 -15.77 -9.75 1.69
N LYS A 130 -15.83 -9.74 3.03
CA LYS A 130 -14.94 -8.91 3.85
C LYS A 130 -13.47 -9.26 3.61
N GLU A 131 -13.14 -10.54 3.63
CA GLU A 131 -11.77 -11.02 3.38
C GLU A 131 -11.26 -10.57 2.00
N THR A 132 -12.10 -10.68 0.96
CA THR A 132 -11.76 -10.23 -0.40
C THR A 132 -11.54 -8.72 -0.44
N ARG A 133 -12.41 -7.93 0.21
CA ARG A 133 -12.25 -6.47 0.33
C ARG A 133 -10.96 -6.09 1.04
N ASP A 134 -10.64 -6.75 2.14
CA ASP A 134 -9.46 -6.46 2.95
C ASP A 134 -8.17 -6.79 2.16
N LYS A 135 -8.13 -7.94 1.49
CA LYS A 135 -7.01 -8.33 0.61
C LYS A 135 -6.81 -7.33 -0.53
N PHE A 136 -7.89 -6.96 -1.22
CA PHE A 136 -7.82 -5.99 -2.31
C PHE A 136 -7.41 -4.60 -1.83
N ASN A 137 -7.95 -4.11 -0.71
CA ASN A 137 -7.55 -2.82 -0.14
C ASN A 137 -6.08 -2.78 0.22
N LYS A 138 -5.55 -3.86 0.79
CA LYS A 138 -4.11 -4.00 1.07
C LYS A 138 -3.28 -3.99 -0.21
N TYR A 139 -3.74 -4.70 -1.25
CA TYR A 139 -3.09 -4.69 -2.57
C TYR A 139 -3.02 -3.28 -3.15
N VAL A 140 -4.14 -2.55 -3.18
CA VAL A 140 -4.19 -1.15 -3.66
C VAL A 140 -3.24 -0.26 -2.87
N SER A 141 -3.27 -0.34 -1.53
CA SER A 141 -2.38 0.45 -0.68
C SER A 141 -0.90 0.19 -0.98
N ASN A 142 -0.52 -1.06 -1.19
CA ASN A 142 0.84 -1.42 -1.57
C ASN A 142 1.22 -0.86 -2.95
N ARG A 143 0.32 -0.95 -3.95
CA ARG A 143 0.57 -0.43 -5.30
C ARG A 143 0.68 1.09 -5.33
N VAL A 144 -0.15 1.79 -4.57
CA VAL A 144 -0.06 3.26 -4.41
C VAL A 144 1.26 3.66 -3.73
N ALA A 145 1.68 2.92 -2.70
CA ALA A 145 2.97 3.17 -2.05
C ALA A 145 4.15 2.93 -3.00
N ASP A 146 4.09 1.87 -3.81
CA ASP A 146 5.09 1.58 -4.85
C ASP A 146 5.12 2.68 -5.92
N LEU A 147 3.95 3.12 -6.41
CA LEU A 147 3.83 4.22 -7.36
C LEU A 147 4.48 5.49 -6.81
N ASN A 148 4.14 5.90 -5.59
CA ASN A 148 4.73 7.08 -4.95
C ASN A 148 6.25 6.96 -4.81
N ARG A 149 6.75 5.80 -4.43
CA ARG A 149 8.19 5.55 -4.27
C ARG A 149 8.92 5.70 -5.59
N GLU A 150 8.43 5.08 -6.66
CA GLU A 150 9.05 5.13 -7.97
C GLU A 150 8.92 6.53 -8.61
N ALA A 151 7.78 7.19 -8.45
CA ALA A 151 7.61 8.57 -8.90
C ALA A 151 8.57 9.54 -8.18
N LYS A 152 8.74 9.41 -6.86
CA LYS A 152 9.74 10.20 -6.10
C LYS A 152 11.17 9.95 -6.58
N LYS A 153 11.48 8.73 -6.95
CA LYS A 153 12.80 8.38 -7.52
C LYS A 153 13.00 9.04 -8.88
N LEU A 154 12.03 8.88 -9.79
CA LEU A 154 12.09 9.46 -11.13
C LEU A 154 12.10 11.00 -11.11
N TYR A 155 11.32 11.62 -10.21
CA TYR A 155 11.34 13.07 -10.00
C TYR A 155 12.73 13.56 -9.62
N ARG A 156 13.40 12.89 -8.70
CA ARG A 156 14.78 13.24 -8.28
C ARG A 156 15.78 13.06 -9.41
N GLU A 157 15.70 11.95 -10.14
CA GLU A 157 16.55 11.69 -11.31
C GLU A 157 16.39 12.79 -12.36
N ARG A 158 15.15 13.21 -12.69
CA ARG A 158 14.86 14.28 -13.66
C ARG A 158 15.36 15.66 -13.24
N ASN A 159 15.38 15.93 -11.95
CA ASN A 159 15.78 17.24 -11.40
C ASN A 159 17.23 17.25 -10.90
N GLY A 160 18.02 16.22 -11.12
CA GLY A 160 19.41 16.15 -10.66
C GLY A 160 19.55 16.17 -9.13
N ILE A 161 18.47 15.81 -8.41
CA ILE A 161 18.48 15.78 -6.95
C ILE A 161 19.17 14.49 -6.52
N GLU A 162 20.35 14.60 -5.96
CA GLU A 162 21.08 13.46 -5.43
C GLU A 162 20.22 12.68 -4.42
N ASN A 163 20.34 11.37 -4.50
CA ASN A 163 19.58 10.45 -3.64
C ASN A 163 20.17 10.54 -2.23
N THR A 164 19.68 11.46 -1.41
CA THR A 164 20.11 11.63 -0.01
C THR A 164 19.95 10.39 0.87
N ARG A 165 19.44 9.28 0.31
CA ARG A 165 19.44 7.98 0.99
C ARG A 165 20.82 7.35 1.18
N SER A 166 21.84 7.82 0.47
CA SER A 166 23.21 7.40 0.75
C SER A 166 23.93 8.30 1.77
N ALA A 167 23.39 9.44 2.11
CA ALA A 167 23.77 10.09 3.34
C ALA A 167 23.11 9.32 4.49
N VAL A 168 23.73 8.21 4.89
CA VAL A 168 23.66 7.83 6.32
C VAL A 168 23.92 9.14 7.04
N PRO A 169 22.93 9.70 7.78
CA PRO A 169 23.20 10.91 8.54
C PRO A 169 24.48 10.60 9.29
N LEU A 170 25.51 11.47 9.17
CA LEU A 170 26.75 11.29 9.89
C LEU A 170 26.34 10.74 11.25
N PHE A 171 26.97 9.66 11.68
CA PHE A 171 26.56 8.92 12.89
C PHE A 171 26.20 9.87 14.03
N TYR A 172 26.94 10.95 14.17
CA TYR A 172 26.69 12.02 15.11
C TYR A 172 25.33 12.73 14.89
N THR A 173 25.00 13.12 13.65
CA THR A 173 23.72 13.77 13.32
C THR A 173 22.51 12.85 13.60
N TRP A 174 22.64 11.57 13.28
CA TRP A 174 21.62 10.58 13.60
C TRP A 174 21.49 10.34 15.11
N LEU A 175 22.64 10.27 15.82
CA LEU A 175 22.68 10.06 17.27
C LEU A 175 22.04 11.22 18.03
N THR A 176 22.31 12.46 17.62
CA THR A 176 21.96 13.69 18.35
C THR A 176 20.69 14.39 17.83
N ALA A 177 20.04 13.88 16.79
CA ALA A 177 18.82 14.48 16.24
C ALA A 177 17.74 14.70 17.33
N PRO A 178 17.15 15.90 17.45
CA PRO A 178 16.33 16.27 18.61
C PRO A 178 15.07 15.40 18.77
N GLU A 179 14.47 14.94 17.68
CA GLU A 179 13.19 14.20 17.74
C GLU A 179 13.31 12.71 17.38
N LYS A 180 14.24 12.36 16.53
CA LYS A 180 14.37 10.99 15.96
C LYS A 180 15.72 10.36 16.26
N GLY A 181 16.60 11.06 16.94
CA GLY A 181 17.92 10.56 17.32
C GLY A 181 17.85 9.49 18.40
N ILE A 182 18.85 8.64 18.45
CA ILE A 182 18.94 7.56 19.45
C ILE A 182 18.91 8.11 20.89
N LEU A 183 19.61 9.20 21.16
CA LEU A 183 19.65 9.80 22.49
C LEU A 183 18.24 10.27 22.91
N SER A 184 17.48 10.86 22.00
CA SER A 184 16.09 11.25 22.22
C SER A 184 15.19 10.04 22.48
N GLN A 185 15.35 8.95 21.74
CA GLN A 185 14.60 7.71 21.95
C GLN A 185 14.91 7.06 23.30
N ILE A 186 16.18 7.03 23.70
CA ILE A 186 16.59 6.51 25.02
C ILE A 186 15.96 7.33 26.13
N ARG A 187 15.99 8.66 26.01
CA ARG A 187 15.37 9.58 26.97
C ARG A 187 13.85 9.34 27.07
N GLN A 188 13.17 9.21 25.93
CA GLN A 188 11.73 8.96 25.90
C GLN A 188 11.35 7.61 26.54
N ARG A 189 12.17 6.58 26.33
CA ARG A 189 11.97 5.27 26.99
C ARG A 189 12.10 5.38 28.51
N CYS A 190 13.07 6.13 29.00
CA CYS A 190 13.23 6.39 30.44
C CYS A 190 12.00 7.11 31.02
N ILE A 191 11.49 8.15 30.33
CA ILE A 191 10.26 8.86 30.73
C ILE A 191 9.08 7.89 30.80
N ASN A 192 8.91 7.05 29.79
CA ASN A 192 7.81 6.10 29.73
C ASN A 192 7.92 5.02 30.82
N ALA A 193 9.13 4.55 31.13
CA ALA A 193 9.38 3.58 32.19
C ALA A 193 9.04 4.18 33.56
N LYS A 194 9.49 5.41 33.82
CA LYS A 194 9.18 6.14 35.05
C LYS A 194 7.67 6.36 35.24
N ALA A 195 6.97 6.71 34.15
CA ALA A 195 5.51 6.87 34.15
C ALA A 195 4.76 5.57 34.48
N LYS A 196 5.39 4.41 34.23
CA LYS A 196 4.86 3.08 34.59
C LYS A 196 5.27 2.58 35.98
N GLY A 197 5.94 3.41 36.78
CA GLY A 197 6.36 3.07 38.13
C GLY A 197 7.69 2.33 38.20
N ASP A 198 8.51 2.35 37.15
CA ASP A 198 9.87 1.79 37.20
C ASP A 198 10.79 2.73 38.00
N GLU A 199 11.09 2.35 39.22
CA GLU A 199 11.94 3.12 40.15
C GLU A 199 13.40 3.20 39.68
N THR A 200 13.84 2.30 38.82
CA THR A 200 15.20 2.32 38.24
C THR A 200 15.37 3.37 37.14
N ALA A 201 14.27 3.92 36.62
CA ALA A 201 14.26 4.92 35.57
C ALA A 201 14.56 6.33 36.13
N ASP A 202 15.83 6.63 36.36
CA ASP A 202 16.32 7.93 36.82
C ASP A 202 16.63 8.87 35.65
N LEU A 203 15.68 9.75 35.33
CA LEU A 203 15.80 10.70 34.22
C LEU A 203 16.93 11.72 34.44
N ALA A 204 17.13 12.19 35.67
CA ALA A 204 18.16 13.18 35.98
C ALA A 204 19.57 12.58 35.78
N LYS A 205 19.76 11.36 36.25
CA LYS A 205 21.01 10.60 36.04
C LYS A 205 21.26 10.30 34.55
N LEU A 206 20.21 9.94 33.83
CA LEU A 206 20.29 9.70 32.40
C LEU A 206 20.65 10.99 31.63
N ASP A 207 19.96 12.10 31.88
CA ASP A 207 20.22 13.38 31.22
C ASP A 207 21.68 13.86 31.43
N LYS A 208 22.22 13.66 32.65
CA LYS A 208 23.62 13.95 32.98
C LYS A 208 24.59 13.05 32.18
N ALA A 209 24.29 11.77 32.08
CA ALA A 209 25.09 10.82 31.30
C ALA A 209 25.05 11.12 29.80
N LEU A 210 23.87 11.46 29.28
CA LEU A 210 23.71 11.84 27.87
C LEU A 210 24.44 13.16 27.54
N ALA A 211 24.41 14.14 28.42
CA ALA A 211 25.15 15.39 28.27
C ALA A 211 26.67 15.16 28.26
N SER A 212 27.17 14.33 29.18
CA SER A 212 28.59 13.94 29.26
C SER A 212 29.04 13.20 27.97
N PHE A 213 28.19 12.27 27.50
CA PHE A 213 28.44 11.52 26.27
C PHE A 213 28.48 12.45 25.06
N LYS A 214 27.53 13.37 24.95
CA LYS A 214 27.49 14.38 23.87
C LYS A 214 28.75 15.24 23.86
N ALA A 215 29.18 15.75 25.05
CA ALA A 215 30.40 16.53 25.16
C ALA A 215 31.68 15.75 24.83
N SER A 216 31.66 14.42 24.93
CA SER A 216 32.80 13.58 24.52
C SER A 216 32.87 13.36 23.01
N LEU A 217 31.76 13.54 22.30
CA LEU A 217 31.71 13.44 20.82
C LEU A 217 32.10 14.74 20.12
N ASP A 218 32.05 15.88 20.85
CA ASP A 218 32.38 17.21 20.34
C ASP A 218 33.89 17.50 20.45
N LYS A 219 34.68 16.58 20.96
CA LYS A 219 36.16 16.65 21.06
C LYS A 219 36.83 15.88 19.90
#